data_bac3636973bd652ee399de8ded3df1bc
#
_entry.id   bac3636973bd652ee399de8ded3df1bc
#
_cell.length_a   1.000
_cell.length_b   1.000
_cell.length_c   1.000
_cell.angle_alpha   90.00
_cell.angle_beta   90.00
_cell.angle_gamma   90.00
#
_symmetry.space_group_name_H-M   'P 1'
#
loop_
_entity.id
_entity.type
_entity.pdbx_description
1 polymer ?
#
loop_
_entity_poly.entity_id
_entity_poly.type
_entity_poly.pdbx_seq_one_letter_code
_entity_poly.pdbx_strand_id
1 'polypeptide(L)'
;MTYTPRPIDLSDVELEKELNELREAIAENAHEIWASKRVAEGWSFGPCRDDKKKETPDLVEYSRLPEGEKEYDRQMAMDTLKLIKKLGFDLIKREETPLYKSLLARIRNANQTLYCPHCPKDVKTPIYYKQKFCDECGHLIEIDWSLYKQ
;
A
#
# COMPACT_ATOMS: atom_id res chain seq x y z
N MET A 1 24.10 22.97 -17.92
CA MET A 1 23.98 21.58 -18.45
C MET A 1 22.63 21.04 -18.08
N THR A 2 21.86 20.55 -19.05
CA THR A 2 20.54 19.95 -18.78
C THR A 2 20.74 18.45 -18.56
N TYR A 3 20.31 17.95 -17.40
CA TYR A 3 20.32 16.50 -17.10
C TYR A 3 19.25 15.79 -17.96
N THR A 4 19.64 14.73 -18.63
CA THR A 4 18.71 13.85 -19.37
C THR A 4 18.67 12.49 -18.68
N PRO A 5 17.53 12.09 -18.06
CA PRO A 5 17.39 10.78 -17.46
C PRO A 5 17.59 9.65 -18.47
N ARG A 6 18.19 8.56 -18.03
CA ARG A 6 18.42 7.35 -18.85
C ARG A 6 18.00 6.11 -18.04
N PRO A 7 16.69 5.90 -17.84
CA PRO A 7 16.22 4.69 -17.16
C PRO A 7 16.60 3.45 -17.98
N ILE A 8 16.77 2.33 -17.27
CA ILE A 8 16.94 1.03 -17.91
C ILE A 8 15.60 0.64 -18.53
N ASP A 9 15.64 0.18 -19.78
CA ASP A 9 14.45 -0.37 -20.43
C ASP A 9 14.07 -1.70 -19.76
N LEU A 10 12.84 -1.79 -19.27
CA LEU A 10 12.26 -2.94 -18.57
C LEU A 10 11.04 -3.50 -19.30
N SER A 11 10.80 -3.08 -20.56
CA SER A 11 9.64 -3.46 -21.34
C SER A 11 9.60 -4.96 -21.68
N ASP A 12 10.77 -5.60 -21.71
CA ASP A 12 10.96 -7.02 -21.97
C ASP A 12 10.83 -7.92 -20.73
N VAL A 13 10.57 -7.32 -19.56
CA VAL A 13 10.48 -8.06 -18.29
C VAL A 13 9.03 -8.21 -17.86
N GLU A 14 8.55 -9.44 -17.82
CA GLU A 14 7.27 -9.79 -17.24
C GLU A 14 7.44 -10.27 -15.80
N LEU A 15 6.52 -9.85 -14.94
CA LEU A 15 6.44 -10.31 -13.55
C LEU A 15 5.35 -11.37 -13.41
N GLU A 16 5.60 -12.33 -12.55
CA GLU A 16 4.63 -13.34 -12.17
C GLU A 16 3.40 -12.66 -11.52
N LYS A 17 2.23 -13.30 -11.69
CA LYS A 17 0.95 -12.74 -11.19
C LYS A 17 0.99 -12.43 -9.71
N GLU A 18 1.63 -13.27 -8.92
CA GLU A 18 1.77 -13.11 -7.47
C GLU A 18 2.56 -11.86 -7.09
N LEU A 19 3.53 -11.46 -7.90
CA LEU A 19 4.28 -10.22 -7.69
C LEU A 19 3.46 -8.99 -8.04
N ASN A 20 2.60 -9.09 -9.06
CA ASN A 20 1.66 -8.01 -9.40
C ASN A 20 0.65 -7.76 -8.26
N GLU A 21 0.28 -8.80 -7.49
CA GLU A 21 -0.60 -8.64 -6.34
C GLU A 21 0.04 -7.80 -5.21
N LEU A 22 1.37 -7.69 -5.18
CA LEU A 22 2.08 -6.90 -4.17
C LEU A 22 2.18 -5.40 -4.53
N ARG A 23 1.77 -5.00 -5.73
CA ARG A 23 1.90 -3.64 -6.25
C ARG A 23 1.43 -2.58 -5.26
N GLU A 24 0.19 -2.72 -4.76
CA GLU A 24 -0.38 -1.76 -3.81
C GLU A 24 0.36 -1.77 -2.47
N ALA A 25 0.70 -2.95 -1.94
CA ALA A 25 1.39 -3.04 -0.67
C ALA A 25 2.78 -2.42 -0.70
N ILE A 26 3.50 -2.58 -1.81
CA ILE A 26 4.84 -1.99 -1.96
C ILE A 26 4.72 -0.48 -2.15
N ALA A 27 3.76 0.00 -2.95
CA ALA A 27 3.52 1.41 -3.16
C ALA A 27 3.11 2.12 -1.86
N GLU A 28 2.15 1.57 -1.12
CA GLU A 28 1.75 2.09 0.18
C GLU A 28 2.94 2.18 1.14
N ASN A 29 3.73 1.11 1.25
CA ASN A 29 4.90 1.10 2.14
C ASN A 29 5.97 2.11 1.70
N ALA A 30 6.15 2.34 0.40
CA ALA A 30 7.07 3.35 -0.12
C ALA A 30 6.63 4.75 0.30
N HIS A 31 5.34 5.06 0.17
CA HIS A 31 4.76 6.30 0.64
C HIS A 31 4.93 6.50 2.16
N GLU A 32 4.65 5.48 2.96
CA GLU A 32 4.79 5.54 4.42
C GLU A 32 6.24 5.79 4.85
N ILE A 33 7.22 5.17 4.17
CA ILE A 33 8.65 5.43 4.40
C ILE A 33 8.99 6.89 4.07
N TRP A 34 8.53 7.39 2.92
CA TRP A 34 8.71 8.77 2.51
C TRP A 34 8.09 9.74 3.52
N ALA A 35 6.82 9.50 3.92
CA ALA A 35 6.10 10.33 4.87
C ALA A 35 6.79 10.37 6.24
N SER A 36 7.20 9.21 6.76
CA SER A 36 7.95 9.12 8.01
C SER A 36 9.21 9.95 7.99
N LYS A 37 9.96 9.91 6.88
CA LYS A 37 11.17 10.72 6.72
C LYS A 37 10.85 12.20 6.67
N ARG A 38 9.82 12.61 5.95
CA ARG A 38 9.38 14.02 5.88
C ARG A 38 8.97 14.55 7.24
N VAL A 39 8.19 13.78 8.01
CA VAL A 39 7.81 14.15 9.39
C VAL A 39 9.05 14.32 10.26
N ALA A 40 10.02 13.41 10.19
CA ALA A 40 11.27 13.51 10.94
C ALA A 40 12.10 14.74 10.57
N GLU A 41 12.02 15.19 9.32
CA GLU A 41 12.65 16.43 8.82
C GLU A 41 11.86 17.71 9.20
N GLY A 42 10.71 17.56 9.86
CA GLY A 42 9.85 18.67 10.31
C GLY A 42 8.88 19.18 9.25
N TRP A 43 8.55 18.36 8.25
CA TRP A 43 7.49 18.65 7.28
C TRP A 43 6.12 18.37 7.88
N SER A 44 5.12 19.10 7.41
CA SER A 44 3.72 18.95 7.77
C SER A 44 2.80 19.00 6.55
N PHE A 45 1.57 18.58 6.73
CA PHE A 45 0.55 18.76 5.69
C PHE A 45 0.27 20.25 5.46
N GLY A 46 0.16 20.64 4.19
CA GLY A 46 -0.28 21.96 3.74
C GLY A 46 -0.96 21.88 2.38
N PRO A 47 -1.84 22.84 2.05
CA PRO A 47 -2.64 22.79 0.82
C PRO A 47 -1.81 22.89 -0.47
N CYS A 48 -0.58 23.41 -0.36
CA CYS A 48 0.37 23.54 -1.45
C CYS A 48 1.77 23.26 -0.94
N ARG A 49 2.67 22.84 -1.84
CA ARG A 49 4.07 22.64 -1.47
C ARG A 49 4.74 23.99 -1.19
N ASP A 50 5.29 24.13 0.00
CA ASP A 50 6.08 25.27 0.45
C ASP A 50 7.35 24.79 1.15
N ASP A 51 8.48 24.84 0.43
CA ASP A 51 9.77 24.35 0.95
C ASP A 51 10.30 25.20 2.13
N LYS A 52 9.89 26.48 2.24
CA LYS A 52 10.31 27.35 3.36
C LYS A 52 9.56 27.01 4.63
N LYS A 53 8.28 26.69 4.52
CA LYS A 53 7.45 26.27 5.65
C LYS A 53 7.54 24.78 5.90
N LYS A 54 8.13 24.01 4.98
CA LYS A 54 8.13 22.55 4.96
C LYS A 54 6.71 21.99 4.98
N GLU A 55 5.88 22.47 4.07
CA GLU A 55 4.51 21.99 3.87
C GLU A 55 4.39 21.28 2.52
N THR A 56 3.59 20.20 2.48
CA THR A 56 3.24 19.50 1.23
C THR A 56 1.84 18.89 1.34
N PRO A 57 1.04 18.90 0.24
CA PRO A 57 -0.28 18.28 0.23
C PRO A 57 -0.23 16.74 0.27
N ASP A 58 0.92 16.16 -0.04
CA ASP A 58 1.07 14.71 -0.16
C ASP A 58 1.36 14.03 1.20
N LEU A 59 1.55 14.80 2.28
CA LEU A 59 1.77 14.26 3.62
C LEU A 59 0.43 13.87 4.27
N VAL A 60 -0.20 12.88 3.69
CA VAL A 60 -1.49 12.28 4.07
C VAL A 60 -1.38 10.76 4.01
N GLU A 61 -2.38 10.06 4.56
CA GLU A 61 -2.48 8.61 4.39
C GLU A 61 -2.48 8.23 2.91
N TYR A 62 -1.83 7.13 2.54
CA TYR A 62 -1.76 6.65 1.15
C TYR A 62 -3.15 6.55 0.49
N SER A 63 -4.16 6.09 1.24
CA SER A 63 -5.55 6.00 0.76
C SER A 63 -6.11 7.34 0.27
N ARG A 64 -5.63 8.45 0.81
CA ARG A 64 -6.08 9.82 0.52
C ARG A 64 -5.25 10.54 -0.54
N LEU A 65 -4.15 9.96 -0.98
CA LEU A 65 -3.36 10.53 -2.07
C LEU A 65 -4.18 10.63 -3.36
N PRO A 66 -3.93 11.66 -4.18
CA PRO A 66 -4.40 11.70 -5.56
C PRO A 66 -3.95 10.45 -6.34
N GLU A 67 -4.79 9.97 -7.24
CA GLU A 67 -4.50 8.75 -7.98
C GLU A 67 -3.20 8.82 -8.81
N GLY A 68 -2.86 10.03 -9.31
CA GLY A 68 -1.59 10.25 -10.01
C GLY A 68 -0.36 10.03 -9.14
N GLU A 69 -0.40 10.43 -7.86
CA GLU A 69 0.69 10.21 -6.91
C GLU A 69 0.81 8.72 -6.54
N LYS A 70 -0.32 8.05 -6.31
CA LYS A 70 -0.34 6.59 -6.09
C LYS A 70 0.24 5.82 -7.28
N GLU A 71 -0.10 6.23 -8.51
CA GLU A 71 0.40 5.57 -9.70
C GLU A 71 1.91 5.73 -9.85
N TYR A 72 2.47 6.85 -9.40
CA TYR A 72 3.91 7.06 -9.37
C TYR A 72 4.60 6.06 -8.45
N ASP A 73 4.08 5.89 -7.23
CA ASP A 73 4.60 4.92 -6.26
C ASP A 73 4.45 3.47 -6.78
N ARG A 74 3.30 3.16 -7.41
CA ARG A 74 3.04 1.85 -8.03
C ARG A 74 4.02 1.53 -9.15
N GLN A 75 4.27 2.50 -10.03
CA GLN A 75 5.22 2.32 -11.13
C GLN A 75 6.64 2.08 -10.61
N MET A 76 7.10 2.89 -9.65
CA MET A 76 8.41 2.69 -9.02
C MET A 76 8.54 1.31 -8.37
N ALA A 77 7.49 0.85 -7.69
CA ALA A 77 7.45 -0.48 -7.07
C ALA A 77 7.64 -1.59 -8.11
N MET A 78 6.87 -1.54 -9.20
CA MET A 78 6.91 -2.55 -10.26
C MET A 78 8.22 -2.51 -11.05
N ASP A 79 8.73 -1.32 -11.36
CA ASP A 79 10.00 -1.17 -12.06
C ASP A 79 11.19 -1.66 -11.22
N THR A 80 11.12 -1.50 -9.90
CA THR A 80 12.13 -2.06 -8.99
C THR A 80 12.13 -3.60 -9.05
N LEU A 81 10.97 -4.24 -9.01
CA LEU A 81 10.86 -5.70 -9.12
C LEU A 81 11.35 -6.21 -10.48
N LYS A 82 10.98 -5.52 -11.56
CA LYS A 82 11.45 -5.83 -12.91
C LYS A 82 12.96 -5.69 -13.03
N LEU A 83 13.53 -4.64 -12.45
CA LEU A 83 14.98 -4.42 -12.47
C LEU A 83 15.71 -5.54 -11.75
N ILE A 84 15.26 -5.96 -10.57
CA ILE A 84 15.84 -7.08 -9.82
C ILE A 84 15.86 -8.34 -10.71
N LYS A 85 14.74 -8.63 -11.37
CA LYS A 85 14.63 -9.78 -12.29
C LYS A 85 15.57 -9.64 -13.50
N LYS A 86 15.62 -8.46 -14.12
CA LYS A 86 16.52 -8.18 -15.24
C LYS A 86 18.02 -8.31 -14.87
N LEU A 87 18.37 -8.04 -13.63
CA LEU A 87 19.72 -8.24 -13.10
C LEU A 87 20.07 -9.71 -12.79
N GLY A 88 19.15 -10.64 -13.09
CA GLY A 88 19.38 -12.08 -12.94
C GLY A 88 19.02 -12.67 -11.58
N PHE A 89 18.25 -11.95 -10.77
CA PHE A 89 17.75 -12.48 -9.50
C PHE A 89 16.35 -13.02 -9.66
N ASP A 90 16.10 -14.18 -9.08
CA ASP A 90 14.76 -14.76 -9.01
C ASP A 90 14.06 -14.36 -7.72
N LEU A 91 12.81 -13.90 -7.85
CA LEU A 91 11.94 -13.59 -6.73
C LEU A 91 11.07 -14.81 -6.45
N ILE A 92 11.50 -15.64 -5.52
CA ILE A 92 10.79 -16.87 -5.16
C ILE A 92 9.93 -16.61 -3.94
N LYS A 93 8.62 -16.83 -4.09
CA LYS A 93 7.71 -16.86 -2.95
C LYS A 93 8.05 -18.10 -2.10
N ARG A 94 8.50 -17.85 -0.88
CA ARG A 94 8.63 -18.90 0.14
C ARG A 94 7.27 -19.18 0.77
N GLU A 95 7.25 -20.01 1.82
CA GLU A 95 6.02 -20.24 2.59
C GLU A 95 5.37 -18.91 2.99
N GLU A 96 4.04 -18.86 2.92
CA GLU A 96 3.28 -17.66 3.25
C GLU A 96 3.55 -17.21 4.70
N THR A 97 4.27 -16.11 4.84
CA THR A 97 4.52 -15.53 6.16
C THR A 97 3.24 -14.89 6.71
N PRO A 98 3.09 -14.78 8.05
CA PRO A 98 1.96 -14.06 8.64
C PRO A 98 1.83 -12.62 8.11
N LEU A 99 2.95 -11.95 7.86
CA LEU A 99 2.97 -10.61 7.27
C LEU A 99 2.41 -10.61 5.84
N TYR A 100 2.83 -11.56 5.00
CA TYR A 100 2.33 -11.69 3.63
C TYR A 100 0.82 -11.95 3.62
N LYS A 101 0.34 -12.87 4.45
CA LYS A 101 -1.09 -13.17 4.59
C LYS A 101 -1.89 -11.93 5.01
N SER A 102 -1.39 -11.16 5.97
CA SER A 102 -2.07 -9.94 6.44
C SER A 102 -2.09 -8.85 5.38
N LEU A 103 -1.01 -8.67 4.63
CA LEU A 103 -0.94 -7.70 3.53
C LEU A 103 -1.89 -8.05 2.40
N LEU A 104 -1.92 -9.32 1.97
CA LEU A 104 -2.87 -9.77 0.94
C LEU A 104 -4.32 -9.65 1.41
N ALA A 105 -4.62 -9.95 2.66
CA ALA A 105 -5.95 -9.76 3.22
C ALA A 105 -6.35 -8.28 3.16
N ARG A 106 -5.45 -7.35 3.49
CA ARG A 106 -5.70 -5.91 3.38
C ARG A 106 -6.00 -5.50 1.94
N ILE A 107 -5.20 -5.94 0.97
CA ILE A 107 -5.36 -5.61 -0.45
C ILE A 107 -6.68 -6.17 -1.00
N ARG A 108 -6.98 -7.44 -0.72
CA ARG A 108 -8.21 -8.10 -1.18
C ARG A 108 -9.46 -7.50 -0.54
N ASN A 109 -9.38 -7.10 0.71
CA ASN A 109 -10.49 -6.56 1.48
C ASN A 109 -10.71 -5.06 1.31
N ALA A 110 -9.77 -4.31 0.75
CA ALA A 110 -10.01 -2.94 0.32
C ALA A 110 -11.19 -2.83 -0.67
N ASN A 111 -11.51 -3.94 -1.35
CA ASN A 111 -12.63 -4.07 -2.28
C ASN A 111 -13.77 -4.97 -1.79
N GLN A 112 -13.69 -5.54 -0.58
CA GLN A 112 -14.72 -6.43 -0.03
C GLN A 112 -15.46 -5.76 1.12
N THR A 113 -16.77 -5.89 1.07
CA THR A 113 -17.68 -5.47 2.14
C THR A 113 -17.66 -6.51 3.25
N LEU A 114 -17.39 -6.10 4.49
CA LEU A 114 -17.55 -6.94 5.66
C LEU A 114 -19.01 -6.93 6.11
N TYR A 115 -19.52 -8.09 6.47
CA TYR A 115 -20.84 -8.22 7.06
C TYR A 115 -20.75 -8.19 8.58
N CYS A 116 -21.60 -7.38 9.20
CA CYS A 116 -21.76 -7.44 10.65
C CYS A 116 -22.62 -8.67 11.01
N PRO A 117 -22.18 -9.55 11.93
CA PRO A 117 -22.98 -10.73 12.30
C PRO A 117 -24.27 -10.37 13.06
N HIS A 118 -24.40 -9.13 13.55
CA HIS A 118 -25.54 -8.68 14.35
C HIS A 118 -26.55 -7.81 13.57
N CYS A 119 -26.15 -7.27 12.44
CA CYS A 119 -27.07 -6.57 11.55
C CYS A 119 -26.70 -6.90 10.09
N PRO A 120 -27.67 -7.10 9.20
CA PRO A 120 -27.44 -7.50 7.82
C PRO A 120 -26.96 -6.34 6.93
N LYS A 121 -26.15 -5.46 7.46
CA LYS A 121 -25.61 -4.32 6.73
C LYS A 121 -24.12 -4.50 6.43
N ASP A 122 -23.77 -4.09 5.24
CA ASP A 122 -22.39 -4.09 4.77
C ASP A 122 -21.56 -3.06 5.55
N VAL A 123 -20.48 -3.51 6.16
CA VAL A 123 -19.53 -2.62 6.84
C VAL A 123 -18.46 -2.20 5.86
N LYS A 124 -18.66 -1.05 5.24
CA LYS A 124 -17.66 -0.44 4.33
C LYS A 124 -16.54 0.20 5.14
N THR A 125 -15.51 -0.57 5.48
CA THR A 125 -14.32 0.06 6.09
C THR A 125 -13.08 -0.74 5.77
N PRO A 126 -11.96 -0.06 5.46
CA PRO A 126 -10.66 -0.71 5.31
C PRO A 126 -10.29 -1.44 6.60
N ILE A 127 -9.88 -2.70 6.49
CA ILE A 127 -9.45 -3.50 7.65
C ILE A 127 -8.01 -3.13 7.99
N TYR A 128 -7.81 -1.95 8.58
CA TYR A 128 -6.50 -1.55 9.10
C TYR A 128 -6.30 -1.91 10.58
N TYR A 129 -7.35 -2.37 11.27
CA TYR A 129 -7.33 -2.60 12.71
C TYR A 129 -7.72 -4.03 13.07
N LYS A 130 -7.11 -4.53 14.14
CA LYS A 130 -7.42 -5.85 14.72
C LYS A 130 -8.86 -5.98 15.22
N GLN A 131 -9.50 -4.86 15.48
CA GLN A 131 -10.87 -4.78 15.99
C GLN A 131 -11.59 -3.62 15.31
N LYS A 132 -12.82 -3.82 14.94
CA LYS A 132 -13.67 -2.80 14.37
C LYS A 132 -15.08 -2.89 14.95
N PHE A 133 -15.65 -1.73 15.17
CA PHE A 133 -17.05 -1.62 15.57
C PHE A 133 -17.93 -1.43 14.33
N CYS A 134 -19.10 -2.06 14.33
CA CYS A 134 -20.11 -1.81 13.32
C CYS A 134 -20.66 -0.40 13.51
N ASP A 135 -20.60 0.42 12.45
CA ASP A 135 -21.05 1.83 12.49
C ASP A 135 -22.57 1.97 12.73
N GLU A 136 -23.34 0.89 12.49
CA GLU A 136 -24.79 0.87 12.63
C GLU A 136 -25.26 0.42 14.00
N CYS A 137 -24.66 -0.64 14.55
CA CYS A 137 -25.11 -1.22 15.81
C CYS A 137 -24.09 -1.16 16.95
N GLY A 138 -22.91 -0.61 16.71
CA GLY A 138 -21.84 -0.49 17.69
C GLY A 138 -21.19 -1.80 18.15
N HIS A 139 -21.59 -2.96 17.61
CA HIS A 139 -21.00 -4.23 17.94
C HIS A 139 -19.56 -4.34 17.45
N LEU A 140 -18.70 -4.93 18.29
CA LEU A 140 -17.33 -5.25 17.95
C LEU A 140 -17.32 -6.37 16.91
N ILE A 141 -16.72 -6.11 15.76
CA ILE A 141 -16.47 -7.12 14.73
C ILE A 141 -15.06 -7.62 14.96
N GLU A 142 -14.94 -8.78 15.60
CA GLU A 142 -13.66 -9.46 15.74
C GLU A 142 -13.30 -10.15 14.41
N ILE A 143 -12.13 -9.82 13.89
CA ILE A 143 -11.58 -10.53 12.75
C ILE A 143 -10.87 -11.76 13.29
N ASP A 144 -11.42 -12.94 13.01
CA ASP A 144 -10.79 -14.19 13.39
C ASP A 144 -9.52 -14.44 12.56
N TRP A 145 -8.40 -14.03 13.13
CA TRP A 145 -7.08 -14.27 12.55
C TRP A 145 -6.61 -15.73 12.64
N SER A 146 -7.36 -16.60 13.33
CA SER A 146 -7.02 -18.02 13.41
C SER A 146 -7.15 -18.71 12.06
N LEU A 147 -8.03 -18.22 11.19
CA LEU A 147 -8.18 -18.69 9.81
C LEU A 147 -6.94 -18.43 8.95
N TYR A 148 -6.02 -17.58 9.42
CA TYR A 148 -4.78 -17.23 8.73
C TYR A 148 -3.54 -17.88 9.36
N LYS A 149 -3.73 -18.78 10.32
CA LYS A 149 -2.64 -19.51 11.03
C LYS A 149 -2.39 -20.92 10.49
N GLN A 150 -2.92 -21.25 9.31
CA GLN A 150 -2.60 -22.52 8.64
C GLN A 150 -1.50 -22.34 7.64
#